data_4350a5fb11327af375f3bb6928dbd103
#
_entry.id   4350a5fb11327af375f3bb6928dbd103
#
_cell.length_a   1.000
_cell.length_b   1.000
_cell.length_c   1.000
_cell.angle_alpha   90.00
_cell.angle_beta   90.00
_cell.angle_gamma   90.00
#
_symmetry.space_group_name_H-M   'P 1'
#
loop_
_entity.id
_entity.type
_entity.pdbx_description
1 polymer ?
#
loop_
_entity_poly.entity_id
_entity_poly.type
_entity_poly.pdbx_seq_one_letter_code
_entity_poly.pdbx_strand_id
1 'polypeptide(L)'
;DGVEFVDYDTLLRRCDILSLHCPATPQTRGLVNAEALAKMKHGAILLNTARGALVDEEAVAAALHSGQLGFYGADAFVTEPLPQESPLRAEPHAILTPHIAWTTREALQNLMDITTRNLRTWLEGNGEHIVNR
;
A
#
# COMPACT_ATOMS: atom_id res chain seq x y z
N ASP A 1 4.70 15.92 -19.29
CA ASP A 1 4.19 15.91 -17.92
C ASP A 1 5.11 15.18 -16.92
N GLY A 2 6.27 14.67 -17.31
CA GLY A 2 7.29 14.13 -16.41
C GLY A 2 7.04 12.70 -15.89
N VAL A 3 5.99 12.01 -16.34
CA VAL A 3 5.69 10.61 -15.97
C VAL A 3 6.19 9.67 -17.06
N GLU A 4 6.98 8.67 -16.69
CA GLU A 4 7.46 7.60 -17.57
C GLU A 4 6.78 6.29 -17.18
N PHE A 5 6.16 5.59 -18.14
CA PHE A 5 5.62 4.25 -17.94
C PHE A 5 6.70 3.22 -18.28
N VAL A 6 6.97 2.34 -17.32
CA VAL A 6 7.98 1.28 -17.45
C VAL A 6 7.40 -0.05 -16.97
N ASP A 7 8.02 -1.16 -17.35
CA ASP A 7 7.69 -2.47 -16.78
C ASP A 7 8.13 -2.56 -15.31
N TYR A 8 7.59 -3.57 -14.61
CA TYR A 8 7.80 -3.73 -13.17
C TYR A 8 9.27 -3.96 -12.80
N ASP A 9 10.00 -4.75 -13.58
CA ASP A 9 11.41 -5.04 -13.31
C ASP A 9 12.28 -3.78 -13.47
N THR A 10 12.02 -2.99 -14.49
CA THR A 10 12.65 -1.68 -14.72
C THR A 10 12.32 -0.70 -13.58
N LEU A 11 11.06 -0.67 -13.11
CA LEU A 11 10.64 0.15 -11.97
C LEU A 11 11.43 -0.20 -10.72
N LEU A 12 11.52 -1.48 -10.36
CA LEU A 12 12.26 -1.95 -9.19
C LEU A 12 13.72 -1.52 -9.21
N ARG A 13 14.40 -1.66 -10.37
CA ARG A 13 15.84 -1.32 -10.50
C ARG A 13 16.12 0.18 -10.49
N ARG A 14 15.16 1.00 -10.90
CA ARG A 14 15.38 2.44 -11.09
C ARG A 14 14.87 3.31 -9.95
N CYS A 15 13.83 2.88 -9.24
CA CYS A 15 13.21 3.71 -8.21
C CYS A 15 14.08 3.81 -6.94
N ASP A 16 14.10 4.98 -6.34
CA ASP A 16 14.63 5.21 -5.00
C ASP A 16 13.51 5.06 -3.95
N ILE A 17 12.28 5.34 -4.35
CA ILE A 17 11.09 5.19 -3.53
C ILE A 17 10.04 4.44 -4.36
N LEU A 18 9.55 3.31 -3.85
CA LEU A 18 8.44 2.56 -4.42
C LEU A 18 7.18 2.75 -3.56
N SER A 19 6.13 3.29 -4.16
CA SER A 19 4.82 3.43 -3.50
C SER A 19 3.76 2.57 -4.18
N LEU A 20 3.05 1.75 -3.39
CA LEU A 20 2.06 0.80 -3.91
C LEU A 20 0.66 1.42 -3.90
N HIS A 21 -0.03 1.36 -5.05
CA HIS A 21 -1.37 1.92 -5.26
C HIS A 21 -2.31 0.98 -6.02
N CYS A 22 -1.94 -0.31 -6.16
CA CYS A 22 -2.76 -1.30 -6.86
C CYS A 22 -3.66 -2.10 -5.89
N PRO A 23 -4.76 -2.70 -6.39
CA PRO A 23 -5.58 -3.60 -5.58
C PRO A 23 -4.86 -4.93 -5.32
N ALA A 24 -5.23 -5.60 -4.23
CA ALA A 24 -4.80 -6.98 -3.97
C ALA A 24 -5.68 -7.95 -4.78
N THR A 25 -5.08 -8.56 -5.78
CA THR A 25 -5.68 -9.59 -6.64
C THR A 25 -4.82 -10.84 -6.62
N PRO A 26 -5.27 -11.98 -7.17
CA PRO A 26 -4.40 -13.15 -7.33
C PRO A 26 -3.08 -12.86 -8.05
N GLN A 27 -3.06 -11.89 -8.97
CA GLN A 27 -1.88 -11.51 -9.75
C GLN A 27 -0.94 -10.54 -9.01
N THR A 28 -1.45 -9.78 -8.05
CA THR A 28 -0.67 -8.78 -7.30
C THR A 28 -0.34 -9.20 -5.87
N ARG A 29 -0.87 -10.33 -5.41
CA ARG A 29 -0.54 -10.89 -4.10
C ARG A 29 0.95 -11.24 -4.03
N GLY A 30 1.64 -10.74 -3.00
CA GLY A 30 3.09 -10.94 -2.86
C GLY A 30 3.91 -10.30 -3.98
N LEU A 31 3.38 -9.22 -4.59
CA LEU A 31 4.06 -8.47 -5.65
C LEU A 31 5.46 -8.02 -5.21
N VAL A 32 5.59 -7.56 -3.96
CA VAL A 32 6.88 -7.22 -3.36
C VAL A 32 7.30 -8.35 -2.41
N ASN A 33 7.99 -9.33 -2.96
CA ASN A 33 8.59 -10.47 -2.27
C ASN A 33 10.12 -10.32 -2.18
N ALA A 34 10.82 -11.32 -1.66
CA ALA A 34 12.27 -11.31 -1.51
C ALA A 34 13.01 -11.09 -2.86
N GLU A 35 12.50 -11.67 -3.96
CA GLU A 35 13.10 -11.50 -5.29
C GLU A 35 12.93 -10.04 -5.78
N ALA A 36 11.75 -9.45 -5.60
CA ALA A 36 11.49 -8.06 -5.96
C ALA A 36 12.37 -7.10 -5.13
N LEU A 37 12.47 -7.32 -3.82
CA LEU A 37 13.31 -6.52 -2.92
C LEU A 37 14.80 -6.60 -3.29
N ALA A 38 15.29 -7.76 -3.69
CA ALA A 38 16.67 -7.93 -4.15
C ALA A 38 17.00 -7.17 -5.44
N LYS A 39 15.99 -6.86 -6.27
CA LYS A 39 16.15 -6.06 -7.49
C LYS A 39 16.13 -4.56 -7.24
N MET A 40 15.59 -4.12 -6.11
CA MET A 40 15.57 -2.70 -5.76
C MET A 40 16.96 -2.18 -5.45
N LYS A 41 17.12 -0.87 -5.55
CA LYS A 41 18.37 -0.22 -5.12
C LYS A 41 18.61 -0.46 -3.64
N HIS A 42 19.86 -0.66 -3.26
CA HIS A 42 20.24 -0.73 -1.85
C HIS A 42 19.85 0.56 -1.12
N GLY A 43 19.17 0.43 0.00
CA GLY A 43 18.69 1.56 0.77
C GLY A 43 17.42 2.22 0.21
N ALA A 44 16.74 1.62 -0.76
CA ALA A 44 15.48 2.13 -1.30
C ALA A 44 14.38 2.18 -0.21
N ILE A 45 13.37 3.00 -0.45
CA ILE A 45 12.19 3.16 0.44
C ILE A 45 10.98 2.46 -0.18
N LEU A 46 10.26 1.68 0.61
CA LEU A 46 8.98 1.07 0.23
C LEU A 46 7.84 1.68 1.03
N LEU A 47 6.77 2.09 0.34
CA LEU A 47 5.54 2.63 0.96
C LEU A 47 4.34 1.77 0.57
N ASN A 48 3.60 1.27 1.55
CA ASN A 48 2.38 0.50 1.34
C ASN A 48 1.21 1.06 2.14
N THR A 49 0.46 1.96 1.54
CA THR A 49 -0.82 2.44 2.04
C THR A 49 -2.00 1.84 1.26
N ALA A 50 -1.75 0.79 0.47
CA ALA A 50 -2.75 0.13 -0.35
C ALA A 50 -3.36 -1.09 0.34
N ARG A 51 -2.67 -2.24 0.28
CA ARG A 51 -3.14 -3.51 0.90
C ARG A 51 -1.95 -4.34 1.38
N GLY A 52 -2.05 -4.93 2.58
CA GLY A 52 -1.00 -5.77 3.16
C GLY A 52 -0.61 -6.95 2.27
N ALA A 53 -1.59 -7.58 1.63
CA ALA A 53 -1.36 -8.76 0.77
C ALA A 53 -0.48 -8.48 -0.47
N LEU A 54 -0.12 -7.24 -0.77
CA LEU A 54 0.80 -6.88 -1.84
C LEU A 54 2.26 -7.17 -1.51
N VAL A 55 2.59 -7.28 -0.22
CA VAL A 55 3.96 -7.50 0.23
C VAL A 55 4.09 -8.81 1.00
N ASP A 56 5.28 -9.37 0.97
CA ASP A 56 5.73 -10.42 1.89
C ASP A 56 6.38 -9.73 3.10
N GLU A 57 5.66 -9.68 4.23
CA GLU A 57 6.08 -8.97 5.44
C GLU A 57 7.36 -9.53 6.05
N GLU A 58 7.57 -10.84 5.97
CA GLU A 58 8.81 -11.50 6.42
C GLU A 58 10.00 -11.09 5.55
N ALA A 59 9.82 -11.08 4.22
CA ALA A 59 10.84 -10.64 3.30
C ALA A 59 11.18 -9.15 3.48
N VAL A 60 10.18 -8.31 3.75
CA VAL A 60 10.38 -6.88 4.04
C VAL A 60 11.18 -6.69 5.32
N ALA A 61 10.83 -7.40 6.40
CA ALA A 61 11.58 -7.34 7.67
C ALA A 61 13.04 -7.77 7.46
N ALA A 62 13.27 -8.88 6.75
CA ALA A 62 14.62 -9.33 6.44
C ALA A 62 15.42 -8.33 5.59
N ALA A 63 14.77 -7.66 4.64
CA ALA A 63 15.39 -6.64 3.80
C ALA A 63 15.74 -5.37 4.59
N LEU A 64 14.91 -4.96 5.55
CA LEU A 64 15.19 -3.87 6.47
C LEU A 64 16.38 -4.22 7.37
N HIS A 65 16.35 -5.41 7.96
CA HIS A 65 17.42 -5.89 8.86
C HIS A 65 18.78 -5.94 8.17
N SER A 66 18.83 -6.36 6.92
CA SER A 66 20.07 -6.41 6.13
C SER A 66 20.51 -5.07 5.56
N GLY A 67 19.66 -4.04 5.58
CA GLY A 67 19.89 -2.74 4.94
C GLY A 67 19.62 -2.74 3.44
N GLN A 68 19.20 -3.86 2.83
CA GLN A 68 18.80 -3.90 1.42
C GLN A 68 17.64 -2.93 1.18
N LEU A 69 16.65 -2.88 2.07
CA LEU A 69 15.64 -1.85 2.15
C LEU A 69 16.04 -0.83 3.22
N GLY A 70 16.08 0.46 2.87
CA GLY A 70 16.46 1.52 3.80
C GLY A 70 15.33 1.93 4.73
N PHE A 71 14.09 1.86 4.25
CA PHE A 71 12.91 2.27 5.02
C PHE A 71 11.63 1.60 4.51
N TYR A 72 10.72 1.31 5.44
CA TYR A 72 9.36 0.83 5.12
C TYR A 72 8.31 1.66 5.84
N GLY A 73 7.35 2.22 5.07
CA GLY A 73 6.16 2.87 5.60
C GLY A 73 4.91 2.05 5.24
N ALA A 74 4.14 1.60 6.24
CA ALA A 74 2.94 0.81 6.00
C ALA A 74 1.75 1.27 6.84
N ASP A 75 0.58 1.26 6.20
CA ASP A 75 -0.71 1.50 6.86
C ASP A 75 -1.66 0.29 6.72
N ALA A 76 -1.28 -0.71 5.90
CA ALA A 76 -2.08 -1.91 5.68
C ALA A 76 -1.21 -3.17 5.82
N PHE A 77 -1.75 -4.21 6.47
CA PHE A 77 -1.07 -5.45 6.82
C PHE A 77 -1.85 -6.67 6.35
N VAL A 78 -1.18 -7.82 6.24
CA VAL A 78 -1.82 -9.10 5.89
C VAL A 78 -2.85 -9.50 6.94
N THR A 79 -2.50 -9.30 8.21
CA THR A 79 -3.41 -9.48 9.35
C THR A 79 -3.55 -8.18 10.10
N GLU A 80 -4.78 -7.71 10.30
CA GLU A 80 -5.09 -6.47 10.99
C GLU A 80 -5.99 -6.74 12.22
N PRO A 81 -5.63 -6.21 13.38
CA PRO A 81 -4.43 -5.44 13.74
C PRO A 81 -3.14 -6.23 13.57
N LEU A 82 -2.02 -5.53 13.25
CA LEU A 82 -0.71 -6.17 13.10
C LEU A 82 -0.36 -6.99 14.35
N PRO A 83 -0.09 -8.32 14.22
CA PRO A 83 0.22 -9.20 15.35
C PRO A 83 1.41 -8.71 16.18
N GLN A 84 1.41 -9.05 17.48
CA GLN A 84 2.51 -8.66 18.39
C GLN A 84 3.85 -9.30 18.00
N GLU A 85 3.78 -10.52 17.47
CA GLU A 85 4.92 -11.32 17.01
C GLU A 85 5.41 -10.95 15.60
N SER A 86 4.78 -10.00 14.92
CA SER A 86 5.22 -9.58 13.59
C SER A 86 6.67 -9.07 13.61
N PRO A 87 7.55 -9.59 12.74
CA PRO A 87 8.95 -9.17 12.68
C PRO A 87 9.10 -7.68 12.31
N LEU A 88 8.13 -7.10 11.63
CA LEU A 88 8.13 -5.67 11.28
C LEU A 88 8.17 -4.75 12.51
N ARG A 89 7.62 -5.20 13.66
CA ARG A 89 7.61 -4.40 14.89
C ARG A 89 8.99 -4.19 15.51
N ALA A 90 9.92 -5.07 15.22
CA ALA A 90 11.28 -5.00 15.72
C ALA A 90 12.19 -4.12 14.83
N GLU A 91 11.74 -3.75 13.63
CA GLU A 91 12.57 -3.04 12.67
C GLU A 91 12.54 -1.52 12.93
N PRO A 92 13.71 -0.90 13.28
CA PRO A 92 13.77 0.51 13.62
C PRO A 92 13.52 1.45 12.45
N HIS A 93 13.64 0.94 11.22
CA HIS A 93 13.41 1.67 9.98
C HIS A 93 12.02 1.42 9.40
N ALA A 94 11.06 0.92 10.20
CA ALA A 94 9.66 0.78 9.82
C ALA A 94 8.77 1.82 10.53
N ILE A 95 7.92 2.51 9.78
CA ILE A 95 6.79 3.29 10.31
C ILE A 95 5.52 2.50 9.99
N LEU A 96 4.81 2.09 11.05
CA LEU A 96 3.64 1.23 10.95
C LEU A 96 2.44 1.94 11.59
N THR A 97 1.39 2.18 10.82
CA THR A 97 0.16 2.82 11.28
C THR A 97 -1.03 1.87 11.15
N PRO A 98 -2.03 1.92 12.04
CA PRO A 98 -3.08 0.90 12.13
C PRO A 98 -4.25 1.16 11.15
N HIS A 99 -3.96 1.23 9.85
CA HIS A 99 -4.93 1.42 8.75
C HIS A 99 -5.75 2.71 8.91
N ILE A 100 -5.07 3.82 9.12
CA ILE A 100 -5.64 5.14 9.42
C ILE A 100 -5.30 6.22 8.37
N ALA A 101 -4.65 5.88 7.27
CA ALA A 101 -4.26 6.84 6.24
C ALA A 101 -5.46 7.59 5.60
N TRP A 102 -6.68 7.02 5.70
CA TRP A 102 -7.93 7.59 5.22
C TRP A 102 -8.64 8.49 6.25
N THR A 103 -8.12 8.65 7.47
CA THR A 103 -8.83 9.28 8.61
C THR A 103 -8.54 10.77 8.76
N THR A 104 -7.98 11.43 7.75
CA THR A 104 -7.87 12.89 7.81
C THR A 104 -9.26 13.52 7.81
N ARG A 105 -9.38 14.71 8.41
CA ARG A 105 -10.66 15.43 8.50
C ARG A 105 -11.28 15.65 7.12
N GLU A 106 -10.46 16.00 6.13
CA GLU A 106 -10.88 16.25 4.75
C GLU A 106 -11.35 14.95 4.08
N ALA A 107 -10.63 13.84 4.27
CA ALA A 107 -11.01 12.54 3.71
C ALA A 107 -12.33 12.04 4.29
N LEU A 108 -12.51 12.16 5.61
CA LEU A 108 -13.76 11.81 6.29
C LEU A 108 -14.94 12.66 5.81
N GLN A 109 -14.74 13.98 5.69
CA GLN A 109 -15.78 14.87 5.17
C GLN A 109 -16.18 14.49 3.74
N ASN A 110 -15.19 14.28 2.85
CA ASN A 110 -15.42 13.84 1.48
C ASN A 110 -16.17 12.50 1.41
N LEU A 111 -15.81 11.55 2.28
CA LEU A 111 -16.49 10.25 2.35
C LEU A 111 -17.97 10.43 2.69
N MET A 112 -18.28 11.25 3.71
CA MET A 112 -19.66 11.54 4.12
C MET A 112 -20.45 12.25 3.02
N ASP A 113 -19.85 13.24 2.37
CA ASP A 113 -20.50 14.01 1.31
C ASP A 113 -20.82 13.13 0.08
N ILE A 114 -19.86 12.30 -0.34
CA ILE A 114 -20.04 11.36 -1.45
C ILE A 114 -21.11 10.31 -1.11
N THR A 115 -21.05 9.73 0.09
CA THR A 115 -22.03 8.72 0.53
C THR A 115 -23.44 9.30 0.55
N THR A 116 -23.61 10.49 1.11
CA THR A 116 -24.91 11.18 1.17
C THR A 116 -25.43 11.51 -0.21
N ARG A 117 -24.56 11.99 -1.12
CA ARG A 117 -24.92 12.27 -2.50
C ARG A 117 -25.35 11.00 -3.25
N ASN A 118 -24.56 9.92 -3.14
CA ASN A 118 -24.89 8.65 -3.79
C ASN A 118 -26.23 8.10 -3.33
N LEU A 119 -26.53 8.16 -2.03
CA LEU A 119 -27.83 7.75 -1.52
C LEU A 119 -28.97 8.61 -2.08
N ARG A 120 -28.81 9.94 -2.09
CA ARG A 120 -29.81 10.86 -2.63
C ARG A 120 -30.10 10.61 -4.11
N THR A 121 -29.06 10.55 -4.94
CA THR A 121 -29.21 10.32 -6.39
C THR A 121 -29.80 8.94 -6.68
N TRP A 122 -29.49 7.93 -5.87
CA TRP A 122 -30.12 6.61 -5.98
C TRP A 122 -31.62 6.66 -5.68
N LEU A 123 -32.05 7.36 -4.63
CA LEU A 123 -33.46 7.53 -4.28
C LEU A 123 -34.23 8.32 -5.34
N GLU A 124 -33.58 9.23 -6.05
CA GLU A 124 -34.15 10.01 -7.18
C GLU A 124 -34.14 9.22 -8.50
N GLY A 125 -33.65 7.98 -8.52
CA GLY A 125 -33.56 7.15 -9.73
C GLY A 125 -32.37 7.46 -10.65
N ASN A 126 -31.45 8.33 -10.23
CA ASN A 126 -30.29 8.80 -10.98
C ASN A 126 -28.97 8.30 -10.35
N GLY A 127 -28.89 7.03 -9.95
CA GLY A 127 -27.75 6.51 -9.22
C GLY A 127 -26.39 6.82 -9.86
N GLU A 128 -25.51 7.45 -9.08
CA GLU A 128 -24.09 7.71 -9.43
C GLU A 128 -23.18 6.62 -8.83
N HIS A 129 -22.00 6.42 -9.41
CA HIS A 129 -20.96 5.49 -8.92
C HIS A 129 -21.45 4.03 -8.74
N ILE A 130 -22.37 3.57 -9.58
CA ILE A 130 -22.87 2.19 -9.53
C ILE A 130 -21.79 1.24 -10.03
N VAL A 131 -21.29 0.35 -9.15
CA VAL A 131 -20.20 -0.59 -9.43
C VAL A 131 -20.65 -2.00 -9.79
N ASN A 132 -21.93 -2.32 -9.56
CA ASN A 132 -22.57 -3.62 -9.81
C ASN A 132 -23.79 -3.43 -10.73
N ARG A 133 -23.55 -3.42 -12.01
CA ARG A 133 -24.62 -3.40 -13.06
C ARG A 133 -24.88 -4.79 -13.57
#